data_91cf3f748e6baf5aebc54ace3dbefda2
#
_entry.id   91cf3f748e6baf5aebc54ace3dbefda2
#
_cell.length_a   1.000
_cell.length_b   1.000
_cell.length_c   1.000
_cell.angle_alpha   90.00
_cell.angle_beta   90.00
_cell.angle_gamma   90.00
#
_symmetry.space_group_name_H-M   'P 1'
#
loop_
_entity.id
_entity.type
_entity.pdbx_description
1 polymer ?
#
loop_
_entity_poly.entity_id
_entity_poly.type
_entity_poly.pdbx_seq_one_letter_code
_entity_poly.pdbx_strand_id
1 'polypeptide(L)'
;MHNIGIYGGSFNPVHFGHVGLAKWVIENTDLDELWLMVSPNNPLKEADSLAPEEERLAAVREAVKDIPGVKVSDFEFSLPRPSYTANTLRALRKYYPDYEFTLVIGEDNIAIFDRWREYEYILENFRIFVYPRHEAANDCAGLSHCEHTFSAPEWAEHMLIKELRFLNGAPYFDISSTEIRARLTH
;
A
#
# COMPACT_ATOMS: atom_id res chain seq x y z
N MET A 1 -22.41 1.24 2.52
CA MET A 1 -21.16 1.61 3.19
C MET A 1 -20.14 1.83 2.10
N HIS A 2 -19.36 2.88 2.14
CA HIS A 2 -18.45 3.24 1.05
C HIS A 2 -17.08 2.60 1.32
N ASN A 3 -16.59 1.77 0.40
CA ASN A 3 -15.38 0.97 0.59
C ASN A 3 -14.16 1.73 0.06
N ILE A 4 -13.28 2.13 0.94
CA ILE A 4 -12.08 2.93 0.62
C ILE A 4 -10.82 2.09 0.82
N GLY A 5 -10.01 1.96 -0.23
CA GLY A 5 -8.66 1.44 -0.12
C GLY A 5 -7.69 2.52 0.36
N ILE A 6 -6.81 2.19 1.30
CA ILE A 6 -5.71 3.05 1.76
C ILE A 6 -4.41 2.45 1.27
N TYR A 7 -3.79 3.12 0.31
CA TYR A 7 -2.48 2.77 -0.22
C TYR A 7 -1.44 3.78 0.27
N GLY A 8 -0.82 3.46 1.40
CA GLY A 8 0.18 4.32 2.05
C GLY A 8 1.56 4.20 1.43
N GLY A 9 2.25 5.32 1.30
CA GLY A 9 3.62 5.34 0.81
C GLY A 9 4.31 6.69 0.96
N SER A 10 5.64 6.68 0.93
CA SER A 10 6.42 7.91 0.86
C SER A 10 6.37 8.53 -0.53
N PHE A 11 6.17 7.74 -1.60
CA PHE A 11 6.16 8.17 -3.01
C PHE A 11 7.32 9.10 -3.34
N ASN A 12 8.53 8.63 -3.11
CA ASN A 12 9.75 9.44 -3.20
C ASN A 12 10.76 8.86 -4.22
N PRO A 13 10.54 9.06 -5.52
CA PRO A 13 9.36 9.67 -6.15
C PRO A 13 8.21 8.66 -6.39
N VAL A 14 7.03 9.18 -6.73
CA VAL A 14 5.97 8.40 -7.37
C VAL A 14 6.45 7.92 -8.76
N HIS A 15 6.06 6.72 -9.17
CA HIS A 15 6.44 6.13 -10.46
C HIS A 15 5.30 5.32 -11.08
N PHE A 16 5.47 4.90 -12.33
CA PHE A 16 4.44 4.17 -13.08
C PHE A 16 3.97 2.87 -12.39
N GLY A 17 4.82 2.23 -11.60
CA GLY A 17 4.44 1.06 -10.81
C GLY A 17 3.35 1.39 -9.76
N HIS A 18 3.45 2.53 -9.08
CA HIS A 18 2.42 3.00 -8.15
C HIS A 18 1.11 3.30 -8.90
N VAL A 19 1.22 3.98 -10.04
CA VAL A 19 0.07 4.40 -10.86
C VAL A 19 -0.64 3.19 -11.47
N GLY A 20 0.11 2.25 -12.03
CA GLY A 20 -0.42 1.04 -12.64
C GLY A 20 -1.10 0.13 -11.62
N LEU A 21 -0.50 -0.02 -10.42
CA LEU A 21 -1.13 -0.76 -9.33
C LEU A 21 -2.42 -0.08 -8.86
N ALA A 22 -2.41 1.24 -8.67
CA ALA A 22 -3.59 1.98 -8.22
C ALA A 22 -4.77 1.80 -9.20
N LYS A 23 -4.49 1.91 -10.51
CA LYS A 23 -5.47 1.67 -11.56
C LYS A 23 -6.01 0.23 -11.50
N TRP A 24 -5.12 -0.75 -11.43
CA TRP A 24 -5.51 -2.15 -11.39
C TRP A 24 -6.38 -2.48 -10.17
N VAL A 25 -6.01 -1.98 -9.00
CA VAL A 25 -6.75 -2.21 -7.74
C VAL A 25 -8.18 -1.70 -7.85
N ILE A 26 -8.38 -0.49 -8.36
CA ILE A 26 -9.72 0.10 -8.48
C ILE A 26 -10.58 -0.64 -9.54
N GLU A 27 -9.96 -1.15 -10.59
CA GLU A 27 -10.65 -1.88 -11.66
C GLU A 27 -10.98 -3.34 -11.32
N ASN A 28 -10.26 -3.96 -10.36
CA ASN A 28 -10.32 -5.40 -10.09
C ASN A 28 -10.70 -5.78 -8.66
N THR A 29 -11.08 -4.82 -7.84
CA THR A 29 -11.55 -5.07 -6.47
C THR A 29 -12.92 -4.45 -6.23
N ASP A 30 -13.47 -4.70 -5.04
CA ASP A 30 -14.75 -4.14 -4.58
C ASP A 30 -14.62 -2.77 -3.90
N LEU A 31 -13.51 -2.09 -4.10
CA LEU A 31 -13.30 -0.73 -3.57
C LEU A 31 -14.00 0.30 -4.44
N ASP A 32 -14.71 1.23 -3.80
CA ASP A 32 -15.33 2.38 -4.48
C ASP A 32 -14.29 3.45 -4.81
N GLU A 33 -13.29 3.62 -3.93
CA GLU A 33 -12.18 4.55 -4.11
C GLU A 33 -10.87 3.95 -3.57
N LEU A 34 -9.76 4.37 -4.15
CA LEU A 34 -8.42 4.12 -3.61
C LEU A 34 -7.74 5.44 -3.27
N TRP A 35 -7.39 5.63 -2.01
CA TRP A 35 -6.69 6.81 -1.55
C TRP A 35 -5.19 6.53 -1.44
N LEU A 36 -4.40 7.20 -2.29
CA LEU A 36 -2.94 7.22 -2.15
C LEU A 36 -2.61 8.16 -0.98
N MET A 37 -2.27 7.56 0.16
CA MET A 37 -1.94 8.27 1.39
C MET A 37 -0.46 8.60 1.40
N VAL A 38 -0.13 9.89 1.18
CA VAL A 38 1.27 10.35 1.22
C VAL A 38 1.72 10.43 2.67
N SER A 39 2.72 9.62 3.03
CA SER A 39 3.25 9.60 4.40
C SER A 39 4.28 10.73 4.60
N PRO A 40 4.13 11.58 5.62
CA PRO A 40 5.09 12.65 5.88
C PRO A 40 6.45 12.09 6.31
N ASN A 41 6.44 11.08 7.16
CA ASN A 41 7.63 10.38 7.62
C ASN A 41 7.31 8.92 7.93
N ASN A 42 7.91 8.00 7.16
CA ASN A 42 7.79 6.57 7.46
C ASN A 42 8.80 6.23 8.57
N PRO A 43 8.35 5.73 9.75
CA PRO A 43 9.24 5.40 10.87
C PRO A 43 10.28 4.32 10.56
N LEU A 44 10.09 3.57 9.45
CA LEU A 44 11.02 2.52 9.00
C LEU A 44 12.03 3.03 7.95
N LYS A 45 12.01 4.34 7.59
CA LYS A 45 12.91 4.93 6.60
C LYS A 45 13.69 6.09 7.19
N GLU A 46 14.94 6.24 6.75
CA GLU A 46 15.79 7.39 7.11
C GLU A 46 15.18 8.70 6.58
N ALA A 47 15.02 9.68 7.47
CA ALA A 47 14.37 10.95 7.15
C ALA A 47 15.15 11.81 6.16
N ASP A 48 16.48 11.67 6.13
CA ASP A 48 17.40 12.57 5.38
C ASP A 48 17.36 12.39 3.86
N SER A 49 16.65 11.35 3.35
CA SER A 49 16.56 11.05 1.90
C SER A 49 15.21 11.39 1.27
N LEU A 50 14.28 11.94 2.04
CA LEU A 50 12.93 12.25 1.56
C LEU A 50 12.86 13.67 0.97
N ALA A 51 12.29 13.79 -0.24
CA ALA A 51 11.87 15.08 -0.76
C ALA A 51 10.77 15.68 0.14
N PRO A 52 10.62 17.02 0.16
CA PRO A 52 9.55 17.68 0.93
C PRO A 52 8.18 17.06 0.71
N GLU A 53 7.41 16.91 1.79
CA GLU A 53 6.12 16.21 1.73
C GLU A 53 5.13 16.84 0.76
N GLU A 54 5.13 18.18 0.64
CA GLU A 54 4.28 18.90 -0.30
C GLU A 54 4.64 18.66 -1.76
N GLU A 55 5.93 18.53 -2.06
CA GLU A 55 6.40 18.21 -3.41
C GLU A 55 5.99 16.78 -3.80
N ARG A 56 6.13 15.83 -2.88
CA ARG A 56 5.72 14.44 -3.09
C ARG A 56 4.20 14.34 -3.27
N LEU A 57 3.44 15.08 -2.47
CA LEU A 57 1.99 15.17 -2.57
C LEU A 57 1.54 15.73 -3.93
N ALA A 58 2.16 16.82 -4.39
CA ALA A 58 1.88 17.42 -5.69
C ALA A 58 2.20 16.45 -6.84
N ALA A 59 3.33 15.76 -6.77
CA ALA A 59 3.73 14.77 -7.77
C ALA A 59 2.74 13.60 -7.85
N VAL A 60 2.27 13.08 -6.71
CA VAL A 60 1.27 12.00 -6.68
C VAL A 60 -0.07 12.49 -7.25
N ARG A 61 -0.52 13.70 -6.90
CA ARG A 61 -1.74 14.29 -7.45
C ARG A 61 -1.69 14.39 -8.98
N GLU A 62 -0.57 14.87 -9.52
CA GLU A 62 -0.39 14.95 -10.97
C GLU A 62 -0.36 13.58 -11.63
N ALA A 63 0.29 12.59 -11.02
CA ALA A 63 0.45 11.25 -11.58
C ALA A 63 -0.88 10.48 -11.70
N VAL A 64 -1.87 10.75 -10.86
CA VAL A 64 -3.13 9.98 -10.80
C VAL A 64 -4.37 10.80 -11.16
N LYS A 65 -4.24 12.07 -11.56
CA LYS A 65 -5.35 13.01 -11.80
C LYS A 65 -6.42 12.49 -12.77
N ASP A 66 -6.01 11.67 -13.73
CA ASP A 66 -6.88 11.16 -14.81
C ASP A 66 -7.39 9.73 -14.54
N ILE A 67 -7.17 9.19 -13.33
CA ILE A 67 -7.61 7.84 -12.98
C ILE A 67 -8.88 7.92 -12.14
N PRO A 68 -10.04 7.53 -12.69
CA PRO A 68 -11.30 7.52 -11.96
C PRO A 68 -11.23 6.63 -10.72
N GLY A 69 -11.80 7.07 -9.60
CA GLY A 69 -11.80 6.32 -8.34
C GLY A 69 -10.50 6.37 -7.55
N VAL A 70 -9.42 6.94 -8.10
CA VAL A 70 -8.16 7.15 -7.37
C VAL A 70 -8.09 8.59 -6.86
N LYS A 71 -7.82 8.74 -5.55
CA LYS A 71 -7.65 10.03 -4.88
C LYS A 71 -6.30 10.09 -4.16
N VAL A 72 -5.84 11.28 -3.87
CA VAL A 72 -4.62 11.50 -3.10
C VAL A 72 -4.97 12.17 -1.79
N SER A 73 -4.44 11.63 -0.70
CA SER A 73 -4.73 12.11 0.65
C SER A 73 -3.46 12.58 1.36
N ASP A 74 -3.54 13.73 1.97
CA ASP A 74 -2.58 14.33 2.89
C ASP A 74 -3.00 14.18 4.36
N PHE A 75 -3.96 13.31 4.64
CA PHE A 75 -4.56 13.14 5.96
C PHE A 75 -3.51 12.93 7.07
N GLU A 76 -2.45 12.17 6.80
CA GLU A 76 -1.36 11.92 7.76
C GLU A 76 -0.56 13.18 8.10
N PHE A 77 -0.60 14.24 7.29
CA PHE A 77 0.13 15.48 7.58
C PHE A 77 -0.39 16.18 8.84
N SER A 78 -1.67 15.97 9.15
CA SER A 78 -2.34 16.52 10.33
C SER A 78 -2.24 15.62 11.58
N LEU A 79 -1.70 14.41 11.45
CA LEU A 79 -1.59 13.47 12.55
C LEU A 79 -0.27 13.59 13.30
N PRO A 80 -0.21 13.16 14.58
CA PRO A 80 1.04 13.09 15.34
C PRO A 80 2.08 12.23 14.64
N ARG A 81 3.32 12.68 14.65
CA ARG A 81 4.47 11.97 14.06
C ARG A 81 5.23 11.18 15.13
N PRO A 82 5.81 10.02 14.78
CA PRO A 82 5.80 9.35 13.47
C PRO A 82 4.44 8.74 13.13
N SER A 83 4.14 8.66 11.82
CA SER A 83 2.88 8.14 11.31
C SER A 83 2.87 6.61 11.39
N TYR A 84 2.17 6.06 12.37
CA TYR A 84 1.90 4.63 12.48
C TYR A 84 0.56 4.30 11.82
N THR A 85 0.53 3.28 10.98
CA THR A 85 -0.67 2.87 10.22
C THR A 85 -1.89 2.61 11.11
N ALA A 86 -1.71 2.00 12.28
CA ALA A 86 -2.79 1.78 13.24
C ALA A 86 -3.45 3.10 13.68
N ASN A 87 -2.65 4.14 13.93
CA ASN A 87 -3.15 5.46 14.32
C ASN A 87 -3.89 6.14 13.16
N THR A 88 -3.35 6.04 11.95
CA THR A 88 -3.97 6.58 10.73
C THR A 88 -5.33 5.95 10.49
N LEU A 89 -5.41 4.62 10.50
CA LEU A 89 -6.66 3.88 10.29
C LEU A 89 -7.71 4.16 11.39
N ARG A 90 -7.26 4.26 12.65
CA ARG A 90 -8.14 4.64 13.77
C ARG A 90 -8.70 6.04 13.61
N ALA A 91 -7.87 6.99 13.19
CA ALA A 91 -8.28 8.37 12.92
C ALA A 91 -9.25 8.43 11.73
N LEU A 92 -8.94 7.77 10.62
CA LEU A 92 -9.83 7.70 9.45
C LEU A 92 -11.22 7.16 9.83
N ARG A 93 -11.30 6.06 10.57
CA ARG A 93 -12.56 5.47 11.04
C ARG A 93 -13.35 6.43 11.93
N LYS A 94 -12.67 7.26 12.72
CA LYS A 94 -13.30 8.27 13.56
C LYS A 94 -13.84 9.46 12.75
N TYR A 95 -13.06 9.91 11.75
CA TYR A 95 -13.45 11.08 10.92
C TYR A 95 -14.48 10.74 9.84
N TYR A 96 -14.49 9.49 9.36
CA TYR A 96 -15.36 9.00 8.30
C TYR A 96 -16.15 7.75 8.76
N PRO A 97 -17.11 7.90 9.68
CA PRO A 97 -17.81 6.76 10.30
C PRO A 97 -18.64 5.93 9.32
N ASP A 98 -19.03 6.51 8.18
CA ASP A 98 -19.83 5.84 7.14
C ASP A 98 -18.97 5.09 6.10
N TYR A 99 -17.63 5.11 6.26
CA TYR A 99 -16.69 4.47 5.34
C TYR A 99 -16.10 3.20 5.96
N GLU A 100 -15.93 2.19 5.12
CA GLU A 100 -15.12 1.00 5.42
C GLU A 100 -13.75 1.16 4.79
N PHE A 101 -12.70 1.00 5.61
CA PHE A 101 -11.33 1.14 5.14
C PHE A 101 -10.67 -0.22 4.95
N THR A 102 -9.98 -0.39 3.83
CA THR A 102 -9.16 -1.55 3.46
C THR A 102 -7.72 -1.08 3.31
N LEU A 103 -6.80 -1.70 4.04
CA LEU A 103 -5.37 -1.41 3.90
C LEU A 103 -4.82 -2.15 2.67
N VAL A 104 -4.13 -1.44 1.78
CA VAL A 104 -3.48 -2.01 0.58
C VAL A 104 -1.97 -1.93 0.76
N ILE A 105 -1.31 -3.08 0.83
CA ILE A 105 0.13 -3.20 1.09
C ILE A 105 0.81 -4.19 0.15
N GLY A 106 2.12 -4.04 -0.01
CA GLY A 106 2.92 -4.99 -0.75
C GLY A 106 3.26 -6.25 0.05
N GLU A 107 3.62 -7.31 -0.65
CA GLU A 107 4.06 -8.58 -0.08
C GLU A 107 5.25 -8.42 0.87
N ASP A 108 6.17 -7.52 0.57
CA ASP A 108 7.30 -7.15 1.42
C ASP A 108 6.87 -6.62 2.79
N ASN A 109 5.73 -5.91 2.85
CA ASN A 109 5.19 -5.39 4.10
C ASN A 109 4.46 -6.45 4.91
N ILE A 110 3.69 -7.35 4.26
CA ILE A 110 3.00 -8.42 4.98
C ILE A 110 3.99 -9.40 5.60
N ALA A 111 5.14 -9.62 4.98
CA ALA A 111 6.19 -10.51 5.51
C ALA A 111 6.75 -10.05 6.87
N ILE A 112 6.70 -8.75 7.16
CA ILE A 112 7.19 -8.14 8.42
C ILE A 112 6.08 -7.44 9.20
N PHE A 113 4.82 -7.76 8.91
CA PHE A 113 3.66 -7.05 9.45
C PHE A 113 3.54 -7.21 10.97
N ASP A 114 3.99 -8.34 11.51
CA ASP A 114 4.11 -8.62 12.94
C ASP A 114 5.03 -7.65 13.70
N ARG A 115 5.88 -6.90 12.98
CA ARG A 115 6.74 -5.85 13.55
C ARG A 115 6.08 -4.47 13.53
N TRP A 116 4.90 -4.35 12.91
CA TRP A 116 4.18 -3.08 12.88
C TRP A 116 3.52 -2.82 14.22
N ARG A 117 3.53 -1.56 14.63
CA ARG A 117 2.90 -1.16 15.88
C ARG A 117 1.40 -1.45 15.85
N GLU A 118 0.92 -2.17 16.85
CA GLU A 118 -0.49 -2.57 16.98
C GLU A 118 -1.02 -3.32 15.76
N TYR A 119 -0.21 -4.21 15.17
CA TYR A 119 -0.57 -4.96 13.98
C TYR A 119 -1.81 -5.86 14.21
N GLU A 120 -1.97 -6.41 15.41
CA GLU A 120 -3.15 -7.19 15.79
C GLU A 120 -4.43 -6.37 15.64
N TYR A 121 -4.41 -5.11 16.11
CA TYR A 121 -5.53 -4.20 15.97
C TYR A 121 -5.90 -3.97 14.50
N ILE A 122 -4.92 -3.86 13.62
CA ILE A 122 -5.17 -3.69 12.19
C ILE A 122 -5.82 -4.96 11.61
N LEU A 123 -5.27 -6.15 11.91
CA LEU A 123 -5.79 -7.43 11.45
C LEU A 123 -7.25 -7.68 11.87
N GLU A 124 -7.55 -7.40 13.13
CA GLU A 124 -8.89 -7.63 13.69
C GLU A 124 -9.96 -6.66 13.16
N ASN A 125 -9.57 -5.44 12.81
CA ASN A 125 -10.51 -4.36 12.54
C ASN A 125 -10.62 -3.96 11.07
N PHE A 126 -9.61 -4.24 10.24
CA PHE A 126 -9.56 -3.78 8.86
C PHE A 126 -9.35 -4.94 7.89
N ARG A 127 -9.86 -4.79 6.67
CA ARG A 127 -9.53 -5.65 5.54
C ARG A 127 -8.12 -5.32 5.08
N ILE A 128 -7.36 -6.32 4.66
CA ILE A 128 -6.00 -6.11 4.12
C ILE A 128 -5.92 -6.76 2.75
N PHE A 129 -5.57 -5.98 1.74
CA PHE A 129 -5.25 -6.44 0.40
C PHE A 129 -3.74 -6.41 0.19
N VAL A 130 -3.19 -7.54 -0.24
CA VAL A 130 -1.75 -7.71 -0.45
C VAL A 130 -1.47 -7.89 -1.93
N TYR A 131 -0.65 -6.99 -2.50
CA TYR A 131 -0.21 -7.10 -3.88
C TYR A 131 1.21 -7.67 -4.00
N PRO A 132 1.53 -8.38 -5.10
CA PRO A 132 2.85 -8.97 -5.32
C PRO A 132 3.93 -7.90 -5.50
N ARG A 133 5.13 -8.19 -5.00
CA ARG A 133 6.32 -7.34 -5.13
C ARG A 133 7.46 -8.02 -5.88
N HIS A 134 7.29 -9.27 -6.25
CA HIS A 134 8.26 -10.06 -7.01
C HIS A 134 7.59 -10.59 -8.28
N GLU A 135 8.36 -10.67 -9.36
CA GLU A 135 7.95 -11.43 -10.52
C GLU A 135 7.62 -12.87 -10.05
N ALA A 136 6.43 -13.35 -10.36
CA ALA A 136 6.18 -14.78 -10.27
C ALA A 136 7.26 -15.43 -11.16
N ALA A 137 8.22 -16.11 -10.54
CA ALA A 137 9.39 -16.60 -11.23
C ALA A 137 8.97 -17.36 -12.49
N ASN A 138 9.25 -16.78 -13.66
CA ASN A 138 9.12 -17.42 -14.97
C ASN A 138 10.12 -18.56 -15.15
N ASP A 139 10.67 -19.13 -14.07
CA ASP A 139 11.56 -20.29 -14.09
C ASP A 139 10.85 -21.62 -14.30
N CYS A 140 9.56 -21.59 -14.64
CA CYS A 140 8.84 -22.78 -15.09
C CYS A 140 8.82 -22.90 -16.61
N ALA A 141 9.96 -22.82 -17.27
CA ALA A 141 10.08 -23.27 -18.65
C ALA A 141 9.81 -24.80 -18.71
N GLY A 142 8.53 -25.17 -18.79
CA GLY A 142 8.14 -26.53 -19.10
C GLY A 142 7.15 -27.23 -18.16
N LEU A 143 6.64 -26.62 -17.09
CA LEU A 143 5.59 -27.22 -16.26
C LEU A 143 4.37 -26.31 -16.19
N SER A 144 3.26 -26.76 -16.77
CA SER A 144 1.94 -26.18 -16.61
C SER A 144 1.56 -26.18 -15.14
N HIS A 145 1.27 -25.00 -14.55
CA HIS A 145 0.85 -24.72 -13.19
C HIS A 145 1.98 -24.50 -12.16
N CYS A 146 2.68 -23.38 -12.29
CA CYS A 146 3.26 -22.72 -11.12
C CYS A 146 2.31 -21.58 -10.69
N GLU A 147 1.27 -21.91 -9.96
CA GLU A 147 0.54 -20.93 -9.16
C GLU A 147 1.45 -20.59 -7.97
N HIS A 148 2.17 -19.48 -8.03
CA HIS A 148 2.66 -18.84 -6.80
C HIS A 148 1.43 -18.34 -6.05
N THR A 149 0.82 -19.24 -5.30
CA THR A 149 -0.15 -18.87 -4.28
C THR A 149 0.62 -18.22 -3.15
N PHE A 150 0.50 -16.90 -3.03
CA PHE A 150 0.86 -16.22 -1.79
C PHE A 150 0.12 -16.92 -0.66
N SER A 151 0.83 -17.49 0.28
CA SER A 151 0.27 -18.05 1.50
C SER A 151 0.37 -17.03 2.62
N ALA A 152 -0.61 -17.04 3.51
CA ALA A 152 -0.54 -16.25 4.73
C ALA A 152 0.76 -16.61 5.49
N PRO A 153 1.47 -15.62 6.06
CA PRO A 153 2.63 -15.87 6.88
C PRO A 153 2.30 -16.79 8.08
N GLU A 154 3.24 -17.58 8.56
CA GLU A 154 3.03 -18.50 9.69
C GLU A 154 2.48 -17.80 10.94
N TRP A 155 2.88 -16.54 11.18
CA TRP A 155 2.37 -15.76 12.31
C TRP A 155 0.86 -15.48 12.23
N ALA A 156 0.26 -15.55 11.04
CA ALA A 156 -1.17 -15.29 10.84
C ALA A 156 -2.08 -16.47 11.22
N GLU A 157 -1.54 -17.69 11.38
CA GLU A 157 -2.34 -18.91 11.60
C GLU A 157 -3.17 -18.90 12.89
N HIS A 158 -2.75 -18.13 13.88
CA HIS A 158 -3.41 -18.07 15.20
C HIS A 158 -4.05 -16.71 15.52
N MET A 159 -4.15 -15.83 14.53
CA MET A 159 -4.65 -14.45 14.70
C MET A 159 -6.13 -14.32 14.33
N LEU A 160 -6.83 -13.42 15.02
CA LEU A 160 -8.12 -12.94 14.58
C LEU A 160 -7.91 -11.98 13.40
N ILE A 161 -8.34 -12.40 12.21
CA ILE A 161 -8.17 -11.65 10.97
C ILE A 161 -9.54 -11.32 10.40
N LYS A 162 -9.87 -10.05 10.21
CA LYS A 162 -11.11 -9.62 9.58
C LYS A 162 -11.20 -10.11 8.13
N GLU A 163 -10.20 -9.80 7.32
CA GLU A 163 -10.00 -10.31 5.96
C GLU A 163 -8.56 -10.06 5.51
N LEU A 164 -7.91 -11.08 4.99
CA LEU A 164 -6.61 -10.99 4.33
C LEU A 164 -6.75 -11.55 2.92
N ARG A 165 -6.66 -10.67 1.91
CA ARG A 165 -6.84 -11.03 0.50
C ARG A 165 -5.60 -10.75 -0.31
N PHE A 166 -5.08 -11.78 -0.99
CA PHE A 166 -3.96 -11.67 -1.89
C PHE A 166 -4.45 -11.35 -3.32
N LEU A 167 -3.91 -10.29 -3.88
CA LEU A 167 -4.27 -9.79 -5.22
C LEU A 167 -3.39 -10.47 -6.28
N ASN A 168 -3.54 -11.79 -6.43
CA ASN A 168 -2.70 -12.63 -7.29
C ASN A 168 -2.67 -12.23 -8.77
N GLY A 169 -3.66 -11.48 -9.26
CA GLY A 169 -3.69 -10.96 -10.62
C GLY A 169 -3.11 -9.55 -10.78
N ALA A 170 -2.65 -8.91 -9.69
CA ALA A 170 -2.10 -7.58 -9.77
C ALA A 170 -0.79 -7.56 -10.57
N PRO A 171 -0.57 -6.53 -11.41
CA PRO A 171 0.63 -6.45 -12.23
C PRO A 171 1.86 -6.21 -11.34
N TYR A 172 2.93 -6.91 -11.69
CA TYR A 172 4.26 -6.64 -11.16
C TYR A 172 4.95 -5.57 -12.00
N PHE A 173 5.60 -4.63 -11.34
CA PHE A 173 6.41 -3.61 -11.99
C PHE A 173 7.83 -3.67 -11.42
N ASP A 174 8.82 -4.01 -12.27
CA ASP A 174 10.24 -4.04 -11.91
C ASP A 174 10.79 -2.60 -11.80
N ILE A 175 10.29 -1.87 -10.80
CA ILE A 175 10.72 -0.51 -10.51
C ILE A 175 10.50 -0.18 -9.04
N SER A 176 11.46 0.49 -8.45
CA SER A 176 11.34 1.03 -7.09
C SER A 176 11.78 2.49 -7.02
N SER A 177 11.21 3.24 -6.08
CA SER A 177 11.64 4.62 -5.81
C SER A 177 13.13 4.70 -5.46
N THR A 178 13.68 3.66 -4.84
CA THR A 178 15.10 3.57 -4.49
C THR A 178 15.98 3.50 -5.73
N GLU A 179 15.62 2.67 -6.71
CA GLU A 179 16.35 2.56 -7.98
C GLU A 179 16.28 3.85 -8.79
N ILE A 180 15.12 4.52 -8.81
CA ILE A 180 14.98 5.81 -9.49
C ILE A 180 15.92 6.84 -8.87
N ARG A 181 15.95 6.96 -7.53
CA ARG A 181 16.87 7.88 -6.86
C ARG A 181 18.34 7.57 -7.15
N ALA A 182 18.71 6.29 -7.14
CA ALA A 182 20.08 5.87 -7.46
C ALA A 182 20.50 6.26 -8.88
N ARG A 183 19.58 6.24 -9.85
CA ARG A 183 19.86 6.67 -11.24
C ARG A 183 19.96 8.18 -11.42
N LEU A 184 19.35 8.98 -10.54
CA LEU A 184 19.38 10.45 -10.60
C LEU A 184 20.63 11.05 -9.94
N THR A 185 21.38 10.28 -9.15
CA THR A 185 22.60 10.70 -8.46
C THR A 185 23.89 10.44 -9.25
N HIS A 186 23.78 10.00 -10.49
CA HIS A 186 24.87 9.81 -11.47
C HIS A 186 24.65 10.71 -12.68
#